data_ccd7d97a49299f650c4d5c8e716128f6
#
_entry.id   ccd7d97a49299f650c4d5c8e716128f6
#
_cell.length_a   1.000
_cell.length_b   1.000
_cell.length_c   1.000
_cell.angle_alpha   90.00
_cell.angle_beta   90.00
_cell.angle_gamma   90.00
#
_symmetry.space_group_name_H-M   'P 1'
#
loop_
_entity.id
_entity.type
_entity.pdbx_description
1 polymer ?
#
loop_
_entity_poly.entity_id
_entity_poly.type
_entity_poly.pdbx_seq_one_letter_code
_entity_poly.pdbx_strand_id
1 'polypeptide(L)'
;MGVLGPVGTHSEAAARYLMEWQSLDREIVCFGDIGECLHAVEMGVVDAAFVPVENSLEGAIAVTLDALARSDTLRVRREVIWPVHNYLMARAKDAEIRVVYSHAQPIAQCRDFLLQHYPQVELIKTASTARAAEIVGASLADAGAAAICTRRAGALNGLIEIAGRIEDRGSNCTRFFEVVRDGAATPPAEAADTVLLVCQIDGTRPGALYDVLGEFAHRAVNLTRIESRPARTELGAYLFFFDLDAHSDADAIRDAIDAVAEKSVWLKVLGVFPVHMARNE
;
A
#
# COMPACT_ATOMS: atom_id res chain seq x y z
N MET A 1 10.25 3.96 -12.26
CA MET A 1 9.57 3.35 -11.10
C MET A 1 8.18 2.91 -11.53
N GLY A 2 7.85 1.62 -11.36
CA GLY A 2 6.51 1.09 -11.63
C GLY A 2 5.54 1.38 -10.49
N VAL A 3 4.29 1.73 -10.79
CA VAL A 3 3.23 1.99 -9.81
C VAL A 3 1.89 1.44 -10.29
N LEU A 4 1.00 1.14 -9.36
CA LEU A 4 -0.39 0.79 -9.69
C LEU A 4 -1.12 2.05 -10.21
N GLY A 5 -1.55 2.00 -11.47
CA GLY A 5 -2.29 3.08 -12.13
C GLY A 5 -3.79 3.10 -11.81
N PRO A 6 -4.52 3.99 -12.48
CA PRO A 6 -4.05 5.01 -13.42
C PRO A 6 -3.38 6.22 -12.75
N VAL A 7 -2.89 7.16 -13.56
CA VAL A 7 -2.38 8.47 -13.10
C VAL A 7 -3.47 9.19 -12.28
N GLY A 8 -3.09 9.88 -11.20
CA GLY A 8 -4.00 10.56 -10.28
C GLY A 8 -4.49 9.69 -9.11
N THR A 9 -4.10 8.41 -9.02
CA THR A 9 -4.40 7.56 -7.85
C THR A 9 -3.53 7.90 -6.65
N HIS A 10 -3.91 7.39 -5.46
CA HIS A 10 -3.07 7.47 -4.25
C HIS A 10 -1.70 6.78 -4.45
N SER A 11 -1.65 5.68 -5.22
CA SER A 11 -0.38 4.99 -5.51
C SER A 11 0.58 5.88 -6.29
N GLU A 12 0.10 6.57 -7.32
CA GLU A 12 0.93 7.50 -8.11
C GLU A 12 1.32 8.73 -7.28
N ALA A 13 0.40 9.28 -6.47
CA ALA A 13 0.69 10.42 -5.60
C ALA A 13 1.75 10.08 -4.54
N ALA A 14 1.64 8.93 -3.89
CA ALA A 14 2.61 8.45 -2.91
C ALA A 14 3.99 8.16 -3.54
N ALA A 15 4.03 7.62 -4.76
CA ALA A 15 5.29 7.40 -5.49
C ALA A 15 5.99 8.73 -5.84
N ARG A 16 5.23 9.76 -6.25
CA ARG A 16 5.78 11.10 -6.50
C ARG A 16 6.36 11.71 -5.24
N TYR A 17 5.64 11.61 -4.14
CA TYR A 17 6.13 12.06 -2.84
C TYR A 17 7.47 11.38 -2.48
N LEU A 18 7.56 10.06 -2.64
CA LEU A 18 8.81 9.33 -2.40
C LEU A 18 9.94 9.85 -3.27
N MET A 19 9.67 10.11 -4.56
CA MET A 19 10.68 10.60 -5.50
C MET A 19 11.17 11.99 -5.13
N GLU A 20 10.24 12.91 -4.79
CA GLU A 20 10.58 14.27 -4.35
C GLU A 20 11.37 14.23 -3.03
N TRP A 21 10.88 13.49 -2.03
CA TRP A 21 11.55 13.36 -0.73
C TRP A 21 12.97 12.80 -0.86
N GLN A 22 13.18 11.82 -1.75
CA GLN A 22 14.48 11.18 -1.97
C GLN A 22 15.31 11.87 -3.06
N SER A 23 14.83 12.96 -3.65
CA SER A 23 15.45 13.64 -4.79
C SER A 23 15.82 12.66 -5.94
N LEU A 24 14.91 11.72 -6.23
CA LEU A 24 15.08 10.73 -7.29
C LEU A 24 14.56 11.30 -8.62
N ASP A 25 15.43 11.36 -9.62
CA ASP A 25 15.03 11.67 -10.99
C ASP A 25 14.71 10.38 -11.75
N ARG A 26 13.47 9.90 -11.60
CA ARG A 26 12.98 8.67 -12.26
C ARG A 26 11.61 8.90 -12.88
N GLU A 27 11.38 8.28 -14.01
CA GLU A 27 10.06 8.24 -14.64
C GLU A 27 9.12 7.30 -13.87
N ILE A 28 7.86 7.72 -13.71
CA ILE A 28 6.78 6.86 -13.18
C ILE A 28 6.07 6.19 -14.36
N VAL A 29 6.01 4.87 -14.31
CA VAL A 29 5.29 4.02 -15.27
C VAL A 29 4.10 3.40 -14.56
N CYS A 30 2.88 3.70 -15.02
CA CYS A 30 1.65 3.15 -14.47
C CYS A 30 1.33 1.78 -15.10
N PHE A 31 1.06 0.78 -14.26
CA PHE A 31 0.66 -0.57 -14.66
C PHE A 31 -0.82 -0.82 -14.32
N GLY A 32 -1.43 -1.77 -15.00
CA GLY A 32 -2.84 -2.13 -14.81
C GLY A 32 -3.12 -2.84 -13.49
N ASP A 33 -2.16 -3.63 -13.01
CA ASP A 33 -2.24 -4.32 -11.73
C ASP A 33 -0.87 -4.42 -11.01
N ILE A 34 -0.91 -4.84 -9.74
CA ILE A 34 0.28 -4.96 -8.88
C ILE A 34 1.22 -6.08 -9.38
N GLY A 35 0.67 -7.17 -9.91
CA GLY A 35 1.45 -8.30 -10.41
C GLY A 35 2.30 -7.90 -11.62
N GLU A 36 1.72 -7.16 -12.57
CA GLU A 36 2.45 -6.59 -13.71
C GLU A 36 3.57 -5.65 -13.25
N CYS A 37 3.27 -4.82 -12.25
CA CYS A 37 4.23 -3.87 -11.69
C CYS A 37 5.46 -4.58 -11.09
N LEU A 38 5.24 -5.62 -10.29
CA LEU A 38 6.30 -6.42 -9.68
C LEU A 38 7.06 -7.27 -10.71
N HIS A 39 6.36 -7.86 -11.68
CA HIS A 39 6.97 -8.61 -12.77
C HIS A 39 7.88 -7.73 -13.63
N ALA A 40 7.52 -6.48 -13.87
CA ALA A 40 8.35 -5.53 -14.59
C ALA A 40 9.70 -5.26 -13.88
N VAL A 41 9.73 -5.33 -12.52
CA VAL A 41 10.99 -5.27 -11.75
C VAL A 41 11.81 -6.54 -11.96
N GLU A 42 11.20 -7.72 -11.88
CA GLU A 42 11.90 -9.01 -12.09
C GLU A 42 12.56 -9.07 -13.47
N MET A 43 11.84 -8.59 -14.49
CA MET A 43 12.34 -8.54 -15.87
C MET A 43 13.31 -7.38 -16.15
N GLY A 44 13.52 -6.47 -15.19
CA GLY A 44 14.40 -5.31 -15.35
C GLY A 44 13.85 -4.23 -16.29
N VAL A 45 12.53 -4.23 -16.55
CA VAL A 45 11.85 -3.18 -17.33
C VAL A 45 11.80 -1.87 -16.55
N VAL A 46 11.64 -1.97 -15.23
CA VAL A 46 11.76 -0.86 -14.30
C VAL A 46 12.71 -1.22 -13.16
N ASP A 47 13.41 -0.25 -12.59
CA ASP A 47 14.40 -0.48 -11.52
C ASP A 47 13.73 -0.81 -10.18
N ALA A 48 12.54 -0.29 -9.95
CA ALA A 48 11.78 -0.47 -8.73
C ALA A 48 10.28 -0.43 -9.00
N ALA A 49 9.49 -1.10 -8.15
CA ALA A 49 8.04 -0.93 -8.06
C ALA A 49 7.67 -0.31 -6.71
N PHE A 50 6.69 0.59 -6.72
CA PHE A 50 6.11 1.14 -5.52
C PHE A 50 4.65 0.72 -5.43
N VAL A 51 4.39 -0.26 -4.56
CA VAL A 51 3.12 -0.99 -4.52
C VAL A 51 2.51 -1.00 -3.11
N PRO A 52 1.17 -0.92 -3.01
CA PRO A 52 0.51 -0.99 -1.72
C PRO A 52 0.58 -2.41 -1.16
N VAL A 53 0.76 -2.53 0.16
CA VAL A 53 0.83 -3.82 0.89
C VAL A 53 -0.26 -3.98 1.93
N GLU A 54 -0.74 -2.87 2.48
CA GLU A 54 -1.80 -2.88 3.50
C GLU A 54 -2.52 -1.52 3.54
N ASN A 55 -3.82 -1.54 3.75
CA ASN A 55 -4.59 -0.34 4.11
C ASN A 55 -5.14 -0.53 5.53
N SER A 56 -5.07 0.53 6.36
CA SER A 56 -5.46 0.48 7.78
C SER A 56 -6.94 0.15 8.02
N LEU A 57 -7.80 0.30 7.02
CA LEU A 57 -9.23 0.01 7.11
C LEU A 57 -9.61 -1.33 6.44
N GLU A 58 -8.90 -1.72 5.39
CA GLU A 58 -9.23 -2.91 4.58
C GLU A 58 -8.30 -4.10 4.84
N GLY A 59 -7.17 -3.85 5.50
CA GLY A 59 -6.18 -4.88 5.82
C GLY A 59 -5.18 -5.14 4.70
N ALA A 60 -4.61 -6.35 4.70
CA ALA A 60 -3.51 -6.73 3.84
C ALA A 60 -3.90 -6.86 2.37
N ILE A 61 -3.01 -6.38 1.49
CA ILE A 61 -3.15 -6.53 0.04
C ILE A 61 -2.43 -7.80 -0.40
N ALA A 62 -3.23 -8.85 -0.51
CA ALA A 62 -2.79 -10.22 -0.76
C ALA A 62 -1.86 -10.38 -1.95
N VAL A 63 -2.12 -9.67 -3.06
CA VAL A 63 -1.37 -9.80 -4.32
C VAL A 63 0.10 -9.43 -4.11
N THR A 64 0.38 -8.36 -3.36
CA THR A 64 1.75 -7.91 -3.07
C THR A 64 2.50 -8.95 -2.24
N LEU A 65 1.90 -9.40 -1.14
CA LEU A 65 2.52 -10.39 -0.26
C LEU A 65 2.76 -11.73 -0.96
N ASP A 66 1.74 -12.22 -1.69
CA ASP A 66 1.84 -13.48 -2.45
C ASP A 66 2.93 -13.43 -3.54
N ALA A 67 3.12 -12.28 -4.19
CA ALA A 67 4.18 -12.10 -5.18
C ALA A 67 5.58 -12.09 -4.53
N LEU A 68 5.75 -11.35 -3.44
CA LEU A 68 7.02 -11.31 -2.69
C LEU A 68 7.42 -12.68 -2.13
N ALA A 69 6.44 -13.46 -1.62
CA ALA A 69 6.71 -14.80 -1.12
C ALA A 69 7.21 -15.75 -2.20
N ARG A 70 6.65 -15.66 -3.42
CA ARG A 70 7.00 -16.54 -4.55
C ARG A 70 8.28 -16.15 -5.27
N SER A 71 8.61 -14.86 -5.31
CA SER A 71 9.77 -14.39 -6.04
C SER A 71 11.06 -14.60 -5.26
N ASP A 72 12.07 -15.20 -5.89
CA ASP A 72 13.40 -15.33 -5.31
C ASP A 72 14.27 -14.09 -5.51
N THR A 73 13.84 -13.18 -6.38
CA THR A 73 14.64 -12.03 -6.81
C THR A 73 14.13 -10.68 -6.30
N LEU A 74 12.90 -10.61 -5.78
CA LEU A 74 12.35 -9.36 -5.26
C LEU A 74 12.71 -9.15 -3.78
N ARG A 75 13.07 -7.92 -3.45
CA ARG A 75 13.34 -7.48 -2.06
C ARG A 75 12.65 -6.14 -1.79
N VAL A 76 12.20 -5.98 -0.57
CA VAL A 76 11.69 -4.71 -0.06
C VAL A 76 12.87 -3.86 0.38
N ARG A 77 12.97 -2.65 -0.17
CA ARG A 77 14.04 -1.69 0.14
C ARG A 77 13.60 -0.63 1.13
N ARG A 78 12.31 -0.28 1.13
CA ARG A 78 11.75 0.79 1.95
C ARG A 78 10.25 0.59 2.12
N GLU A 79 9.73 1.10 3.24
CA GLU A 79 8.30 1.28 3.45
C GLU A 79 7.96 2.77 3.54
N VAL A 80 6.80 3.14 2.97
CA VAL A 80 6.21 4.47 3.15
C VAL A 80 4.78 4.29 3.64
N ILE A 81 4.45 4.93 4.75
CA ILE A 81 3.08 5.02 5.27
C ILE A 81 2.48 6.31 4.74
N TRP A 82 1.46 6.17 3.88
CA TRP A 82 0.81 7.24 3.16
C TRP A 82 -0.57 7.54 3.76
N PRO A 83 -0.82 8.73 4.33
CA PRO A 83 -2.15 9.14 4.74
C PRO A 83 -3.09 9.24 3.53
N VAL A 84 -4.28 8.66 3.65
CA VAL A 84 -5.29 8.67 2.59
C VAL A 84 -6.31 9.77 2.89
N HIS A 85 -6.32 10.83 2.08
CA HIS A 85 -7.29 11.91 2.16
C HIS A 85 -8.15 11.95 0.91
N ASN A 86 -9.44 12.17 1.12
CA ASN A 86 -10.43 12.28 0.07
C ASN A 86 -10.92 13.73 -0.04
N TYR A 87 -11.04 14.20 -1.28
CA TYR A 87 -11.45 15.57 -1.61
C TYR A 87 -12.68 15.55 -2.49
N LEU A 88 -13.68 16.38 -2.17
CA LEU A 88 -14.79 16.63 -3.07
C LEU A 88 -14.38 17.72 -4.06
N MET A 89 -14.35 17.39 -5.33
CA MET A 89 -13.85 18.25 -6.39
C MET A 89 -14.88 18.41 -7.51
N ALA A 90 -15.07 19.61 -8.03
CA ALA A 90 -16.03 19.91 -9.09
C ALA A 90 -15.44 20.91 -10.09
N ARG A 91 -16.15 21.18 -11.20
CA ARG A 91 -15.70 22.14 -12.21
C ARG A 91 -15.93 23.61 -11.84
N ALA A 92 -16.86 23.88 -10.94
CA ALA A 92 -17.15 25.25 -10.48
C ALA A 92 -17.36 25.24 -8.96
N LYS A 93 -16.94 26.34 -8.31
CA LYS A 93 -17.00 26.47 -6.85
C LYS A 93 -18.44 26.52 -6.31
N ASP A 94 -19.32 27.17 -7.07
CA ASP A 94 -20.73 27.39 -6.69
C ASP A 94 -21.66 26.41 -7.41
N ALA A 95 -21.15 25.25 -7.87
CA ALA A 95 -21.95 24.23 -8.51
C ALA A 95 -22.95 23.62 -7.52
N GLU A 96 -24.23 23.58 -7.86
CA GLU A 96 -25.23 22.77 -7.15
C GLU A 96 -24.92 21.29 -7.41
N ILE A 97 -24.33 20.60 -6.43
CA ILE A 97 -23.92 19.21 -6.58
C ILE A 97 -25.14 18.30 -6.49
N ARG A 98 -25.45 17.58 -7.57
CA ARG A 98 -26.57 16.63 -7.71
C ARG A 98 -26.09 15.19 -7.86
N VAL A 99 -24.86 14.99 -8.37
CA VAL A 99 -24.28 13.67 -8.54
C VAL A 99 -22.81 13.66 -8.15
N VAL A 100 -22.41 12.60 -7.41
CA VAL A 100 -21.02 12.39 -6.97
C VAL A 100 -20.51 11.06 -7.54
N TYR A 101 -19.38 11.14 -8.22
CA TYR A 101 -18.66 10.00 -8.78
C TYR A 101 -17.48 9.63 -7.88
N SER A 102 -17.27 8.36 -7.61
CA SER A 102 -16.02 7.83 -7.03
C SER A 102 -15.96 6.31 -7.10
N HIS A 103 -14.82 5.75 -6.68
CA HIS A 103 -14.75 4.33 -6.35
C HIS A 103 -15.63 4.01 -5.13
N ALA A 104 -16.10 2.77 -5.05
CA ALA A 104 -17.00 2.35 -3.97
C ALA A 104 -16.48 2.62 -2.56
N GLN A 105 -15.16 2.44 -2.38
CA GLN A 105 -14.48 2.60 -1.09
C GLN A 105 -14.48 4.07 -0.59
N PRO A 106 -14.00 5.09 -1.31
CA PRO A 106 -14.12 6.48 -0.89
C PRO A 106 -15.56 6.94 -0.67
N ILE A 107 -16.53 6.45 -1.47
CA ILE A 107 -17.95 6.74 -1.20
C ILE A 107 -18.37 6.24 0.18
N ALA A 108 -17.95 5.03 0.56
CA ALA A 108 -18.26 4.47 1.87
C ALA A 108 -17.52 5.20 3.01
N GLN A 109 -16.29 5.65 2.77
CA GLN A 109 -15.44 6.34 3.75
C GLN A 109 -15.83 7.80 3.98
N CYS A 110 -16.61 8.42 3.08
CA CYS A 110 -17.08 9.80 3.16
C CYS A 110 -18.61 9.87 3.36
N ARG A 111 -19.20 8.81 3.86
CA ARG A 111 -20.67 8.67 3.94
C ARG A 111 -21.31 9.71 4.85
N ASP A 112 -20.74 9.95 6.01
CA ASP A 112 -21.29 10.88 7.00
C ASP A 112 -21.25 12.31 6.49
N PHE A 113 -20.13 12.69 5.86
CA PHE A 113 -20.00 13.99 5.19
C PHE A 113 -21.05 14.18 4.09
N LEU A 114 -21.26 13.17 3.22
CA LEU A 114 -22.23 13.23 2.13
C LEU A 114 -23.66 13.33 2.65
N LEU A 115 -24.02 12.55 3.67
CA LEU A 115 -25.35 12.58 4.29
C LEU A 115 -25.64 13.95 4.93
N GLN A 116 -24.64 14.55 5.55
CA GLN A 116 -24.78 15.84 6.22
C GLN A 116 -24.91 17.01 5.25
N HIS A 117 -24.11 17.04 4.19
CA HIS A 117 -24.00 18.19 3.30
C HIS A 117 -24.75 18.03 1.98
N TYR A 118 -24.95 16.78 1.52
CA TYR A 118 -25.58 16.44 0.24
C TYR A 118 -26.52 15.25 0.37
N PRO A 119 -27.58 15.32 1.23
CA PRO A 119 -28.43 14.17 1.59
C PRO A 119 -29.22 13.56 0.43
N GLN A 120 -29.37 14.30 -0.67
CA GLN A 120 -30.14 13.83 -1.85
C GLN A 120 -29.26 13.60 -3.09
N VAL A 121 -27.93 13.63 -2.92
CA VAL A 121 -27.00 13.46 -4.02
C VAL A 121 -27.06 12.02 -4.56
N GLU A 122 -27.05 11.87 -5.88
CA GLU A 122 -26.87 10.58 -6.53
C GLU A 122 -25.41 10.14 -6.42
N LEU A 123 -25.17 8.88 -6.04
CA LEU A 123 -23.81 8.31 -5.89
C LEU A 123 -23.55 7.30 -7.00
N ILE A 124 -22.61 7.60 -7.89
CA ILE A 124 -22.24 6.74 -9.02
C ILE A 124 -20.85 6.15 -8.81
N LYS A 125 -20.79 4.81 -8.79
CA LYS A 125 -19.52 4.08 -8.62
C LYS A 125 -18.74 4.02 -9.93
N THR A 126 -17.44 4.26 -9.83
CA THR A 126 -16.47 4.18 -10.94
C THR A 126 -15.37 3.17 -10.64
N ALA A 127 -14.59 2.80 -11.65
CA ALA A 127 -13.48 1.85 -11.51
C ALA A 127 -12.33 2.38 -10.63
N SER A 128 -12.16 3.70 -10.54
CA SER A 128 -11.15 4.36 -9.69
C SER A 128 -11.56 5.80 -9.36
N THR A 129 -10.92 6.39 -8.34
CA THR A 129 -11.07 7.82 -8.02
C THR A 129 -10.56 8.73 -9.14
N ALA A 130 -9.49 8.32 -9.84
CA ALA A 130 -8.98 9.03 -11.01
C ALA A 130 -10.00 9.03 -12.15
N ARG A 131 -10.66 7.89 -12.41
CA ARG A 131 -11.73 7.80 -13.41
C ARG A 131 -12.92 8.70 -13.07
N ALA A 132 -13.25 8.82 -11.80
CA ALA A 132 -14.28 9.77 -11.35
C ALA A 132 -13.92 11.23 -11.71
N ALA A 133 -12.68 11.62 -11.45
CA ALA A 133 -12.18 12.94 -11.80
C ALA A 133 -12.21 13.21 -13.32
N GLU A 134 -11.85 12.22 -14.14
CA GLU A 134 -11.94 12.31 -15.62
C GLU A 134 -13.38 12.54 -16.09
N ILE A 135 -14.35 11.78 -15.56
CA ILE A 135 -15.76 11.91 -15.92
C ILE A 135 -16.27 13.32 -15.61
N VAL A 136 -15.98 13.80 -14.40
CA VAL A 136 -16.40 15.14 -13.98
C VAL A 136 -15.67 16.24 -14.77
N GLY A 137 -14.38 16.06 -15.05
CA GLY A 137 -13.59 16.96 -15.89
C GLY A 137 -14.12 17.13 -17.31
N ALA A 138 -14.65 16.03 -17.87
CA ALA A 138 -15.28 16.02 -19.22
C ALA A 138 -16.73 16.50 -19.22
N SER A 139 -17.38 16.69 -18.05
CA SER A 139 -18.77 17.16 -17.96
C SER A 139 -18.89 18.66 -18.17
N LEU A 140 -20.10 19.15 -18.40
CA LEU A 140 -20.38 20.59 -18.42
C LEU A 140 -20.24 21.18 -17.01
N ALA A 141 -19.84 22.43 -16.88
CA ALA A 141 -19.61 23.09 -15.60
C ALA A 141 -20.89 23.19 -14.74
N ASP A 142 -22.06 23.27 -15.36
CA ASP A 142 -23.38 23.35 -14.73
C ASP A 142 -24.08 21.99 -14.59
N ALA A 143 -23.39 20.89 -14.92
CA ALA A 143 -23.96 19.53 -14.83
C ALA A 143 -24.30 19.11 -13.40
N GLY A 144 -23.82 19.83 -12.38
CA GLY A 144 -24.00 19.47 -10.96
C GLY A 144 -23.24 18.21 -10.57
N ALA A 145 -22.11 17.93 -11.26
CA ALA A 145 -21.28 16.74 -11.05
C ALA A 145 -20.05 17.07 -10.19
N ALA A 146 -19.76 16.20 -9.22
CA ALA A 146 -18.53 16.25 -8.42
C ALA A 146 -17.87 14.88 -8.36
N ALA A 147 -16.57 14.85 -8.06
CA ALA A 147 -15.81 13.64 -7.83
C ALA A 147 -15.25 13.62 -6.41
N ILE A 148 -15.29 12.44 -5.76
CA ILE A 148 -14.42 12.20 -4.61
C ILE A 148 -13.14 11.56 -5.14
N CYS A 149 -12.03 12.29 -5.03
CA CYS A 149 -10.75 11.87 -5.59
C CYS A 149 -9.57 12.51 -4.83
N THR A 150 -8.34 12.22 -5.27
CA THR A 150 -7.15 12.93 -4.80
C THR A 150 -7.13 14.37 -5.35
N ARG A 151 -6.47 15.30 -4.66
CA ARG A 151 -6.22 16.66 -5.20
C ARG A 151 -5.57 16.62 -6.57
N ARG A 152 -4.62 15.67 -6.73
CA ARG A 152 -3.89 15.49 -7.99
C ARG A 152 -4.82 15.08 -9.14
N ALA A 153 -5.67 14.06 -8.94
CA ALA A 153 -6.64 13.66 -9.96
C ALA A 153 -7.55 14.81 -10.36
N GLY A 154 -8.02 15.59 -9.37
CA GLY A 154 -8.81 16.77 -9.63
C GLY A 154 -8.07 17.82 -10.45
N ALA A 155 -6.84 18.17 -10.06
CA ALA A 155 -6.02 19.17 -10.75
C ALA A 155 -5.72 18.76 -12.21
N LEU A 156 -5.40 17.50 -12.46
CA LEU A 156 -5.14 16.96 -13.80
C LEU A 156 -6.37 17.07 -14.73
N ASN A 157 -7.57 17.09 -14.16
CA ASN A 157 -8.83 17.18 -14.90
C ASN A 157 -9.50 18.57 -14.81
N GLY A 158 -8.78 19.60 -14.36
CA GLY A 158 -9.29 20.97 -14.28
C GLY A 158 -10.41 21.16 -13.26
N LEU A 159 -10.45 20.32 -12.22
CA LEU A 159 -11.38 20.44 -11.11
C LEU A 159 -10.80 21.31 -9.99
N ILE A 160 -11.69 21.94 -9.25
CA ILE A 160 -11.37 22.74 -8.06
C ILE A 160 -11.89 22.02 -6.81
N GLU A 161 -11.21 22.22 -5.70
CA GLU A 161 -11.60 21.68 -4.41
C GLU A 161 -12.84 22.41 -3.86
N ILE A 162 -13.89 21.64 -3.58
CA ILE A 162 -15.12 22.13 -2.92
C ILE A 162 -15.00 21.88 -1.42
N ALA A 163 -14.53 20.70 -1.02
CA ALA A 163 -14.27 20.36 0.37
C ALA A 163 -13.07 19.40 0.44
N GLY A 164 -12.23 19.59 1.45
CA GLY A 164 -11.02 18.78 1.68
C GLY A 164 -11.14 17.90 2.90
N ARG A 165 -10.47 16.71 2.85
CA ARG A 165 -10.40 15.75 3.96
C ARG A 165 -11.79 15.37 4.47
N ILE A 166 -12.63 14.92 3.53
CA ILE A 166 -14.04 14.62 3.78
C ILE A 166 -14.28 13.18 4.27
N GLU A 167 -13.22 12.41 4.48
CA GLU A 167 -13.29 11.08 5.05
C GLU A 167 -13.80 11.11 6.51
N ASP A 168 -14.68 10.16 6.85
CA ASP A 168 -15.28 10.04 8.19
C ASP A 168 -14.24 9.65 9.26
N ARG A 169 -13.10 9.05 8.85
CA ARG A 169 -12.01 8.63 9.72
C ARG A 169 -10.67 9.16 9.20
N GLY A 170 -10.09 10.13 9.90
CA GLY A 170 -8.79 10.72 9.54
C GLY A 170 -7.57 9.81 9.78
N SER A 171 -7.75 8.59 10.32
CA SER A 171 -6.68 7.62 10.56
C SER A 171 -6.42 6.67 9.38
N ASN A 172 -7.09 6.90 8.24
CA ASN A 172 -6.88 6.06 7.06
C ASN A 172 -5.48 6.26 6.49
N CYS A 173 -4.71 5.18 6.41
CA CYS A 173 -3.40 5.18 5.77
C CYS A 173 -3.18 3.90 4.96
N THR A 174 -2.30 3.99 3.98
CA THR A 174 -1.86 2.84 3.17
C THR A 174 -0.36 2.69 3.32
N ARG A 175 0.09 1.47 3.63
CA ARG A 175 1.48 1.07 3.62
C ARG A 175 1.88 0.72 2.19
N PHE A 176 2.97 1.29 1.71
CA PHE A 176 3.55 1.02 0.40
C PHE A 176 4.96 0.47 0.56
N PHE A 177 5.30 -0.54 -0.23
CA PHE A 177 6.66 -1.03 -0.34
C PHE A 177 7.33 -0.52 -1.61
N GLU A 178 8.55 -0.02 -1.47
CA GLU A 178 9.48 0.10 -2.59
C GLU A 178 10.17 -1.24 -2.77
N VAL A 179 9.83 -1.93 -3.86
CA VAL A 179 10.33 -3.27 -4.19
C VAL A 179 11.35 -3.15 -5.30
N VAL A 180 12.49 -3.80 -5.13
CA VAL A 180 13.60 -3.82 -6.09
C VAL A 180 14.04 -5.25 -6.35
N ARG A 181 14.86 -5.45 -7.40
CA ARG A 181 15.51 -6.73 -7.63
C ARG A 181 16.70 -6.88 -6.66
N ASP A 182 16.89 -8.08 -6.15
CA ASP A 182 18.02 -8.43 -5.27
C ASP A 182 19.37 -8.10 -5.93
N GLY A 183 20.27 -7.52 -5.16
CA GLY A 183 21.59 -7.08 -5.64
C GLY A 183 21.57 -5.82 -6.53
N ALA A 184 20.40 -5.27 -6.88
CA ALA A 184 20.29 -4.11 -7.79
C ALA A 184 20.35 -2.76 -7.08
N ALA A 185 20.27 -2.71 -5.76
CA ALA A 185 20.11 -1.46 -5.04
C ALA A 185 21.18 -1.21 -3.98
N THR A 186 21.69 0.01 -3.95
CA THR A 186 22.37 0.55 -2.77
C THR A 186 21.34 0.56 -1.62
N PRO A 187 21.66 0.00 -0.44
CA PRO A 187 20.80 0.11 0.74
C PRO A 187 20.46 1.58 1.02
N PRO A 188 19.28 1.87 1.58
CA PRO A 188 18.96 3.20 2.07
C PRO A 188 20.03 3.70 3.04
N ALA A 189 20.30 5.00 3.03
CA ALA A 189 21.24 5.62 3.98
C ALA A 189 20.66 5.69 5.39
N GLU A 190 19.33 5.59 5.52
CA GLU A 190 18.61 5.59 6.79
C GLU A 190 18.79 4.25 7.51
N ALA A 191 18.79 4.30 8.84
CA ALA A 191 18.75 3.10 9.67
C ALA A 191 17.47 2.28 9.37
N ALA A 192 17.59 0.97 9.48
CA ALA A 192 16.42 0.10 9.31
C ALA A 192 15.50 0.17 10.54
N ASP A 193 14.20 0.19 10.28
CA ASP A 193 13.15 0.13 11.29
C ASP A 193 12.49 -1.25 11.34
N THR A 194 12.52 -1.98 10.21
CA THR A 194 11.80 -3.25 10.07
C THR A 194 12.67 -4.31 9.38
N VAL A 195 12.59 -5.53 9.91
CA VAL A 195 13.00 -6.75 9.20
C VAL A 195 11.74 -7.52 8.82
N LEU A 196 11.49 -7.66 7.53
CA LEU A 196 10.35 -8.41 6.99
C LEU A 196 10.81 -9.80 6.57
N LEU A 197 10.18 -10.82 7.12
CA LEU A 197 10.40 -12.20 6.71
C LEU A 197 9.08 -12.93 6.41
N VAL A 198 9.18 -13.98 5.62
CA VAL A 198 8.10 -14.92 5.37
C VAL A 198 8.60 -16.35 5.58
N CYS A 199 7.78 -17.19 6.20
CA CYS A 199 8.08 -18.61 6.33
C CYS A 199 6.82 -19.46 6.11
N GLN A 200 7.03 -20.72 5.72
CA GLN A 200 6.00 -21.74 5.73
C GLN A 200 6.19 -22.64 6.95
N ILE A 201 5.13 -22.79 7.73
CA ILE A 201 5.13 -23.62 8.94
C ILE A 201 4.38 -24.92 8.64
N ASP A 202 4.79 -26.04 9.27
CA ASP A 202 4.07 -27.30 9.20
C ASP A 202 2.70 -27.16 9.92
N GLY A 203 1.65 -26.96 9.14
CA GLY A 203 0.28 -26.79 9.63
C GLY A 203 -0.35 -28.08 10.20
N THR A 204 0.29 -29.23 10.03
CA THR A 204 -0.22 -30.50 10.56
C THR A 204 0.16 -30.74 12.03
N ARG A 205 1.15 -30.02 12.54
CA ARG A 205 1.65 -30.15 13.89
C ARG A 205 0.98 -29.15 14.84
N PRO A 206 0.23 -29.59 15.87
CA PRO A 206 -0.30 -28.70 16.89
C PRO A 206 0.81 -27.90 17.59
N GLY A 207 0.61 -26.57 17.74
CA GLY A 207 1.58 -25.71 18.40
C GLY A 207 2.73 -25.22 17.51
N ALA A 208 2.80 -25.58 16.22
CA ALA A 208 3.90 -25.18 15.35
C ALA A 208 4.10 -23.65 15.27
N LEU A 209 3.00 -22.89 15.16
CA LEU A 209 3.07 -21.42 15.19
C LEU A 209 3.52 -20.90 16.57
N TYR A 210 3.06 -21.52 17.66
CA TYR A 210 3.50 -21.14 19.00
C TYR A 210 5.01 -21.31 19.18
N ASP A 211 5.57 -22.41 18.68
CA ASP A 211 7.00 -22.66 18.75
C ASP A 211 7.82 -21.65 17.95
N VAL A 212 7.31 -21.20 16.79
CA VAL A 212 7.93 -20.14 16.00
C VAL A 212 7.87 -18.78 16.74
N LEU A 213 6.70 -18.42 17.28
CA LEU A 213 6.53 -17.18 18.05
C LEU A 213 7.40 -17.19 19.33
N GLY A 214 7.58 -18.38 19.93
CA GLY A 214 8.45 -18.59 21.09
C GLY A 214 9.90 -18.19 20.81
N GLU A 215 10.42 -18.43 19.59
CA GLU A 215 11.80 -18.08 19.26
C GLU A 215 12.06 -16.56 19.27
N PHE A 216 11.09 -15.76 18.82
CA PHE A 216 11.17 -14.31 18.94
C PHE A 216 11.04 -13.86 20.39
N ALA A 217 10.07 -14.39 21.13
CA ALA A 217 9.83 -14.01 22.52
C ALA A 217 11.02 -14.31 23.44
N HIS A 218 11.63 -15.50 23.32
CA HIS A 218 12.78 -15.93 24.13
C HIS A 218 14.03 -15.07 23.91
N ARG A 219 14.14 -14.44 22.72
CA ARG A 219 15.26 -13.56 22.35
C ARG A 219 14.92 -12.07 22.47
N ALA A 220 13.76 -11.76 23.06
CA ALA A 220 13.28 -10.37 23.20
C ALA A 220 13.19 -9.60 21.86
N VAL A 221 12.94 -10.29 20.75
CA VAL A 221 12.68 -9.68 19.44
C VAL A 221 11.20 -9.33 19.35
N ASN A 222 10.89 -8.05 19.19
CA ASN A 222 9.51 -7.58 19.10
C ASN A 222 8.94 -7.79 17.70
N LEU A 223 7.67 -8.24 17.63
CA LEU A 223 6.89 -8.36 16.40
C LEU A 223 5.94 -7.18 16.30
N THR A 224 6.05 -6.39 15.22
CA THR A 224 5.17 -5.26 14.96
C THR A 224 3.95 -5.66 14.12
N ARG A 225 4.06 -6.77 13.36
CA ARG A 225 2.97 -7.31 12.54
C ARG A 225 3.12 -8.81 12.35
N ILE A 226 1.97 -9.48 12.27
CA ILE A 226 1.85 -10.89 11.84
C ILE A 226 0.72 -10.97 10.83
N GLU A 227 1.00 -11.58 9.69
CA GLU A 227 0.00 -11.84 8.64
C GLU A 227 0.09 -13.30 8.20
N SER A 228 -1.05 -13.98 8.11
CA SER A 228 -1.11 -15.34 7.59
C SER A 228 -1.78 -15.38 6.23
N ARG A 229 -1.20 -16.14 5.30
CA ARG A 229 -1.72 -16.29 3.95
C ARG A 229 -1.76 -17.77 3.55
N PRO A 230 -2.80 -18.27 2.86
CA PRO A 230 -2.78 -19.61 2.28
C PRO A 230 -1.57 -19.77 1.34
N ALA A 231 -0.80 -20.84 1.50
CA ALA A 231 0.35 -21.13 0.64
C ALA A 231 -0.04 -21.45 -0.82
N ARG A 232 -1.30 -21.82 -1.05
CA ARG A 232 -1.86 -22.22 -2.35
C ARG A 232 -1.18 -23.45 -2.98
N THR A 233 -0.49 -24.24 -2.16
CA THR A 233 0.08 -25.53 -2.54
C THR A 233 -0.90 -26.66 -2.22
N GLU A 234 -1.45 -26.63 -1.00
CA GLU A 234 -2.42 -27.59 -0.49
C GLU A 234 -3.31 -26.96 0.58
N LEU A 235 -4.44 -27.60 0.87
CA LEU A 235 -5.33 -27.14 1.95
C LEU A 235 -4.64 -27.34 3.30
N GLY A 236 -4.63 -26.27 4.12
CA GLY A 236 -4.00 -26.29 5.44
C GLY A 236 -2.55 -25.80 5.47
N ALA A 237 -1.91 -25.60 4.32
CA ALA A 237 -0.59 -24.96 4.25
C ALA A 237 -0.72 -23.44 4.28
N TYR A 238 0.01 -22.80 5.18
CA TYR A 238 0.00 -21.33 5.37
C TYR A 238 1.41 -20.77 5.33
N LEU A 239 1.50 -19.56 4.75
CA LEU A 239 2.66 -18.68 4.86
C LEU A 239 2.39 -17.68 5.98
N PHE A 240 3.41 -17.43 6.78
CA PHE A 240 3.37 -16.41 7.84
C PHE A 240 4.41 -15.34 7.52
N PHE A 241 3.94 -14.10 7.47
CA PHE A 241 4.77 -12.91 7.34
C PHE A 241 4.93 -12.29 8.72
N PHE A 242 6.15 -11.93 9.07
CA PHE A 242 6.49 -11.29 10.33
C PHE A 242 7.26 -10.01 10.04
N ASP A 243 6.77 -8.89 10.57
CA ASP A 243 7.51 -7.64 10.64
C ASP A 243 8.17 -7.58 12.02
N LEU A 244 9.51 -7.62 12.07
CA LEU A 244 10.28 -7.53 13.30
C LEU A 244 10.75 -6.09 13.48
N ASP A 245 10.77 -5.62 14.74
CA ASP A 245 11.36 -4.35 15.11
C ASP A 245 12.90 -4.44 14.98
N ALA A 246 13.47 -3.73 13.99
CA ALA A 246 14.89 -3.73 13.71
C ALA A 246 15.73 -2.99 14.77
N HIS A 247 15.09 -2.28 15.72
CA HIS A 247 15.77 -1.66 16.86
C HIS A 247 16.07 -2.65 18.00
N SER A 248 15.56 -3.91 17.90
CA SER A 248 16.00 -5.00 18.76
C SER A 248 17.47 -5.30 18.52
N ASP A 249 18.11 -6.00 19.46
CA ASP A 249 19.51 -6.40 19.32
C ASP A 249 19.74 -7.19 18.01
N ALA A 250 20.71 -6.77 17.21
CA ALA A 250 20.94 -7.34 15.88
C ALA A 250 21.37 -8.82 15.91
N ASP A 251 22.09 -9.24 16.94
CA ASP A 251 22.49 -10.63 17.11
C ASP A 251 21.28 -11.46 17.53
N ALA A 252 20.44 -10.92 18.43
CA ALA A 252 19.19 -11.56 18.82
C ALA A 252 18.22 -11.75 17.64
N ILE A 253 18.11 -10.77 16.72
CA ILE A 253 17.31 -10.87 15.49
C ILE A 253 17.85 -12.00 14.61
N ARG A 254 19.16 -12.06 14.37
CA ARG A 254 19.79 -13.08 13.54
C ARG A 254 19.56 -14.48 14.13
N ASP A 255 19.85 -14.65 15.44
CA ASP A 255 19.66 -15.92 16.14
C ASP A 255 18.18 -16.35 16.16
N ALA A 256 17.23 -15.39 16.21
CA ALA A 256 15.81 -15.69 16.11
C ALA A 256 15.44 -16.18 14.72
N ILE A 257 15.94 -15.53 13.66
CA ILE A 257 15.69 -15.92 12.27
C ILE A 257 16.21 -17.33 12.00
N ASP A 258 17.43 -17.66 12.45
CA ASP A 258 18.04 -18.98 12.30
C ASP A 258 17.20 -20.06 13.04
N ALA A 259 16.79 -19.79 14.28
CA ALA A 259 15.96 -20.71 15.05
C ALA A 259 14.55 -20.89 14.45
N VAL A 260 13.97 -19.86 13.86
CA VAL A 260 12.69 -19.95 13.12
C VAL A 260 12.86 -20.72 11.84
N ALA A 261 13.99 -20.58 11.13
CA ALA A 261 14.28 -21.34 9.92
C ALA A 261 14.33 -22.85 10.20
N GLU A 262 14.94 -23.28 11.34
CA GLU A 262 14.96 -24.69 11.76
C GLU A 262 13.57 -25.26 12.06
N LYS A 263 12.59 -24.43 12.42
CA LYS A 263 11.21 -24.83 12.74
C LYS A 263 10.25 -24.66 11.57
N SER A 264 10.72 -24.12 10.45
CA SER A 264 9.95 -23.85 9.25
C SER A 264 10.24 -24.84 8.15
N VAL A 265 9.30 -25.06 7.25
CA VAL A 265 9.54 -25.81 6.00
C VAL A 265 10.55 -25.06 5.13
N TRP A 266 10.40 -23.74 5.06
CA TRP A 266 11.35 -22.80 4.48
C TRP A 266 11.11 -21.40 5.08
N LEU A 267 12.13 -20.56 5.00
CA LEU A 267 12.10 -19.15 5.42
C LEU A 267 12.82 -18.28 4.41
N LYS A 268 12.31 -17.07 4.20
CA LYS A 268 12.93 -16.04 3.38
C LYS A 268 12.88 -14.69 4.09
N VAL A 269 14.00 -13.97 4.15
CA VAL A 269 14.04 -12.56 4.52
C VAL A 269 13.73 -11.75 3.26
N LEU A 270 12.64 -10.98 3.30
CA LEU A 270 12.16 -10.18 2.18
C LEU A 270 12.80 -8.79 2.14
N GLY A 271 13.32 -8.30 3.26
CA GLY A 271 14.03 -7.04 3.35
C GLY A 271 14.34 -6.61 4.78
N VAL A 272 15.33 -5.73 4.88
CA VAL A 272 15.68 -4.97 6.09
C VAL A 272 15.69 -3.51 5.66
N PHE A 273 14.75 -2.71 6.17
CA PHE A 273 14.47 -1.42 5.57
C PHE A 273 13.94 -0.36 6.55
N PRO A 274 14.12 0.93 6.22
CA PRO A 274 13.52 2.04 6.94
C PRO A 274 12.04 2.19 6.63
N VAL A 275 11.29 2.73 7.59
CA VAL A 275 9.88 3.10 7.47
C VAL A 275 9.76 4.61 7.51
N HIS A 276 9.15 5.20 6.48
CA HIS A 276 8.92 6.62 6.40
C HIS A 276 7.44 6.95 6.51
N MET A 277 7.09 7.83 7.46
CA MET A 277 5.74 8.38 7.58
C MET A 277 5.63 9.61 6.69
N ALA A 278 4.89 9.50 5.59
CA ALA A 278 4.66 10.62 4.69
C ALA A 278 3.84 11.71 5.38
N ARG A 279 4.24 12.97 5.20
CA ARG A 279 3.47 14.14 5.61
C ARG A 279 2.71 14.64 4.39
N ASN A 280 1.41 14.35 4.34
CA ASN A 280 0.51 14.92 3.36
C ASN A 280 0.02 16.28 3.87
N GLU A 281 0.21 17.29 3.05
CA GLU A 281 -0.41 18.62 3.25
C GLU A 281 -1.90 18.60 2.87
#